data_c77ede71daa49e8c26156a02e7e3fe72
#
_entry.id   c77ede71daa49e8c26156a02e7e3fe72
#
_cell.length_a   1.000
_cell.length_b   1.000
_cell.length_c   1.000
_cell.angle_alpha   90.00
_cell.angle_beta   90.00
_cell.angle_gamma   90.00
#
_symmetry.space_group_name_H-M   'P 1'
#
loop_
_entity.id
_entity.type
_entity.pdbx_description
1 polymer ?
#
loop_
_entity_poly.entity_id
_entity_poly.type
_entity_poly.pdbx_seq_one_letter_code
_entity_poly.pdbx_strand_id
1 'polypeptide(L)'
;MRIRKEFIVGVVASIAISGLILGFFFLKGEILWNNTQSYYAIFPKADGLTTSSKVSLNGVNVGSVSEVGIYPENPAEVLVRFEIKDTLVRIPLGSIAKLEADLLGTGFITLHYKVEETTFHDVGDTLSVGVQESLQGEIDKRIQPLMIKMNQLVGTADTAITVIQSIFSNNTDNLNESFD
;
A
#
# COMPACT_ATOMS: atom_id res chain seq x y z
N MET A 1 9.45 -64.37 -15.20
CA MET A 1 10.42 -63.30 -15.06
C MET A 1 10.63 -62.98 -13.59
N ARG A 2 11.77 -63.25 -12.99
CA ARG A 2 12.07 -62.86 -11.61
C ARG A 2 12.53 -61.42 -11.62
N ILE A 3 11.64 -60.49 -11.19
CA ILE A 3 12.00 -59.07 -10.98
C ILE A 3 13.04 -59.05 -9.86
N ARG A 4 14.21 -58.43 -10.11
CA ARG A 4 15.28 -58.31 -9.14
C ARG A 4 14.81 -57.41 -7.98
N LYS A 5 15.15 -57.77 -6.73
CA LYS A 5 14.73 -57.01 -5.55
C LYS A 5 15.22 -55.57 -5.59
N GLU A 6 16.39 -55.34 -6.21
CA GLU A 6 16.96 -54.01 -6.42
C GLU A 6 16.08 -53.12 -7.29
N PHE A 7 15.42 -53.68 -8.32
CA PHE A 7 14.50 -52.98 -9.18
C PHE A 7 13.25 -52.51 -8.41
N ILE A 8 12.69 -53.38 -7.56
CA ILE A 8 11.53 -53.06 -6.71
C ILE A 8 11.87 -51.93 -5.74
N VAL A 9 13.05 -52.02 -5.10
CA VAL A 9 13.51 -50.99 -4.17
C VAL A 9 13.70 -49.65 -4.88
N GLY A 10 14.27 -49.64 -6.13
CA GLY A 10 14.42 -48.44 -6.93
C GLY A 10 13.09 -47.75 -7.30
N VAL A 11 12.09 -48.58 -7.69
CA VAL A 11 10.74 -48.05 -8.00
C VAL A 11 10.05 -47.46 -6.79
N VAL A 12 10.11 -48.16 -5.64
CA VAL A 12 9.52 -47.68 -4.38
C VAL A 12 10.19 -46.38 -3.92
N ALA A 13 11.51 -46.30 -4.00
CA ALA A 13 12.26 -45.10 -3.67
C ALA A 13 11.90 -43.92 -4.59
N SER A 14 11.77 -44.15 -5.89
CA SER A 14 11.36 -43.11 -6.86
C SER A 14 9.96 -42.57 -6.60
N ILE A 15 9.01 -43.47 -6.27
CA ILE A 15 7.64 -43.08 -5.90
C ILE A 15 7.64 -42.25 -4.62
N ALA A 16 8.40 -42.68 -3.61
CA ALA A 16 8.50 -41.96 -2.36
C ALA A 16 9.09 -40.57 -2.51
N ILE A 17 10.16 -40.42 -3.29
CA ILE A 17 10.78 -39.12 -3.60
C ILE A 17 9.83 -38.22 -4.39
N SER A 18 9.16 -38.78 -5.41
CA SER A 18 8.16 -38.03 -6.17
C SER A 18 6.99 -37.57 -5.30
N GLY A 19 6.51 -38.41 -4.42
CA GLY A 19 5.45 -38.07 -3.46
C GLY A 19 5.89 -36.99 -2.47
N LEU A 20 7.14 -37.00 -2.04
CA LEU A 20 7.70 -35.98 -1.16
C LEU A 20 7.81 -34.62 -1.86
N ILE A 21 8.27 -34.61 -3.11
CA ILE A 21 8.36 -33.40 -3.95
C ILE A 21 6.96 -32.82 -4.18
N LEU A 22 6.00 -33.63 -4.62
CA LEU A 22 4.62 -33.19 -4.83
C LEU A 22 3.96 -32.68 -3.54
N GLY A 23 4.19 -33.38 -2.43
CA GLY A 23 3.70 -32.96 -1.12
C GLY A 23 4.30 -31.63 -0.67
N PHE A 24 5.57 -31.40 -0.95
CA PHE A 24 6.22 -30.13 -0.66
C PHE A 24 5.59 -28.95 -1.45
N PHE A 25 5.34 -29.13 -2.75
CA PHE A 25 4.66 -28.11 -3.57
C PHE A 25 3.22 -27.90 -3.12
N PHE A 26 2.52 -28.97 -2.74
CA PHE A 26 1.17 -28.88 -2.19
C PHE A 26 1.12 -28.08 -0.89
N LEU A 27 2.05 -28.32 0.05
CA LEU A 27 2.13 -27.57 1.32
C LEU A 27 2.52 -26.10 1.12
N LYS A 28 3.31 -25.80 0.08
CA LYS A 28 3.68 -24.45 -0.29
C LYS A 28 2.48 -23.65 -0.89
N GLY A 29 1.38 -24.33 -1.19
CA GLY A 29 0.19 -23.72 -1.77
C GLY A 29 0.38 -23.30 -3.24
N GLU A 30 1.45 -23.74 -3.89
CA GLU A 30 1.64 -23.60 -5.33
C GLU A 30 0.77 -24.63 -6.04
N ILE A 31 -0.46 -24.25 -6.36
CA ILE A 31 -1.30 -25.07 -7.22
C ILE A 31 -0.75 -24.89 -8.64
N LEU A 32 -0.10 -25.92 -9.16
CA LEU A 32 0.58 -25.96 -10.46
C LEU A 32 -0.37 -25.70 -11.66
N TRP A 33 -1.66 -25.51 -11.43
CA TRP A 33 -2.69 -25.32 -12.47
C TRP A 33 -3.69 -24.20 -12.14
N ASN A 34 -3.29 -23.17 -11.41
CA ASN A 34 -4.13 -21.98 -11.34
C ASN A 34 -3.97 -21.16 -12.62
N ASN A 35 -5.07 -20.96 -13.34
CA ASN A 35 -5.19 -19.90 -14.34
C ASN A 35 -5.16 -18.55 -13.61
N THR A 36 -3.97 -18.10 -13.22
CA THR A 36 -3.78 -16.76 -12.66
C THR A 36 -3.85 -15.75 -13.80
N GLN A 37 -4.60 -14.69 -13.59
CA GLN A 37 -4.66 -13.57 -14.52
C GLN A 37 -3.56 -12.58 -14.12
N SER A 38 -2.57 -12.37 -14.99
CA SER A 38 -1.48 -11.43 -14.77
C SER A 38 -1.82 -10.06 -15.35
N TYR A 39 -1.53 -9.00 -14.63
CA TYR A 39 -1.68 -7.61 -15.06
C TYR A 39 -0.44 -6.81 -14.70
N TYR A 40 -0.28 -5.68 -15.36
CA TYR A 40 0.84 -4.78 -15.14
C TYR A 40 0.37 -3.43 -14.59
N ALA A 41 1.26 -2.75 -13.89
CA ALA A 41 1.08 -1.37 -13.45
C ALA A 41 2.44 -0.67 -13.41
N ILE A 42 2.51 0.58 -13.86
CA ILE A 42 3.75 1.37 -13.90
C ILE A 42 3.64 2.47 -12.85
N PHE A 43 4.39 2.34 -11.76
CA PHE A 43 4.38 3.28 -10.66
C PHE A 43 5.59 4.21 -10.71
N PRO A 44 5.44 5.49 -10.35
CA PRO A 44 6.58 6.41 -10.23
C PRO A 44 7.53 6.02 -9.09
N LYS A 45 7.02 5.30 -8.08
CA LYS A 45 7.78 4.73 -6.96
C LYS A 45 7.08 3.47 -6.47
N ALA A 46 7.85 2.52 -5.95
CA ALA A 46 7.33 1.27 -5.39
C ALA A 46 7.77 1.07 -3.93
N ASP A 47 7.71 2.14 -3.14
CA ASP A 47 8.16 2.14 -1.75
C ASP A 47 7.45 1.04 -0.93
N GLY A 48 8.23 0.15 -0.34
CA GLY A 48 7.73 -0.95 0.49
C GLY A 48 7.07 -2.11 -0.27
N LEU A 49 6.93 -2.03 -1.61
CA LEU A 49 6.37 -3.10 -2.42
C LEU A 49 7.42 -4.18 -2.70
N THR A 50 7.05 -5.42 -2.48
CA THR A 50 7.91 -6.58 -2.70
C THR A 50 7.17 -7.66 -3.45
N THR A 51 7.91 -8.64 -3.99
CA THR A 51 7.33 -9.88 -4.49
C THR A 51 6.53 -10.54 -3.36
N SER A 52 5.35 -11.03 -3.68
CA SER A 52 4.34 -11.56 -2.75
C SER A 52 3.55 -10.52 -1.93
N SER A 53 3.79 -9.21 -2.10
CA SER A 53 2.90 -8.18 -1.57
C SER A 53 1.46 -8.46 -2.00
N LYS A 54 0.50 -8.25 -1.10
CA LYS A 54 -0.91 -8.55 -1.38
C LYS A 54 -1.50 -7.59 -2.43
N VAL A 55 -2.43 -8.12 -3.22
CA VAL A 55 -3.31 -7.32 -4.09
C VAL A 55 -4.73 -7.46 -3.55
N SER A 56 -5.34 -6.35 -3.17
CA SER A 56 -6.66 -6.33 -2.55
C SER A 56 -7.68 -5.59 -3.41
N LEU A 57 -8.91 -6.04 -3.32
CA LEU A 57 -10.09 -5.39 -3.89
C LEU A 57 -11.12 -5.21 -2.77
N ASN A 58 -11.50 -3.98 -2.49
CA ASN A 58 -12.43 -3.66 -1.39
C ASN A 58 -12.02 -4.27 -0.03
N GLY A 59 -10.71 -4.35 0.23
CA GLY A 59 -10.17 -4.94 1.46
C GLY A 59 -10.00 -6.47 1.45
N VAL A 60 -10.52 -7.17 0.43
CA VAL A 60 -10.37 -8.62 0.27
C VAL A 60 -9.09 -8.89 -0.53
N ASN A 61 -8.26 -9.82 -0.06
CA ASN A 61 -7.08 -10.26 -0.81
C ASN A 61 -7.50 -11.12 -2.01
N VAL A 62 -7.27 -10.61 -3.23
CA VAL A 62 -7.63 -11.28 -4.49
C VAL A 62 -6.40 -11.79 -5.25
N GLY A 63 -5.20 -11.38 -4.84
CA GLY A 63 -3.98 -11.74 -5.55
C GLY A 63 -2.70 -11.32 -4.87
N SER A 64 -1.61 -11.40 -5.59
CA SER A 64 -0.27 -11.03 -5.09
C SER A 64 0.61 -10.46 -6.20
N VAL A 65 1.57 -9.62 -5.81
CA VAL A 65 2.64 -9.13 -6.68
C VAL A 65 3.56 -10.29 -7.03
N SER A 66 3.80 -10.51 -8.33
CA SER A 66 4.71 -11.55 -8.83
C SER A 66 6.09 -11.01 -9.16
N GLU A 67 6.18 -9.74 -9.59
CA GLU A 67 7.45 -9.13 -9.97
C GLU A 67 7.44 -7.62 -9.73
N VAL A 68 8.57 -7.09 -9.28
CA VAL A 68 8.84 -5.65 -9.15
C VAL A 68 10.17 -5.37 -9.80
N GLY A 69 10.20 -4.52 -10.82
CA GLY A 69 11.40 -4.20 -11.59
C GLY A 69 11.41 -2.78 -12.11
N ILE A 70 12.56 -2.32 -12.57
CA ILE A 70 12.67 -1.01 -13.24
C ILE A 70 11.98 -1.11 -14.60
N TYR A 71 11.18 -0.09 -14.96
CA TYR A 71 10.52 -0.04 -16.25
C TYR A 71 11.56 0.22 -17.37
N PRO A 72 11.69 -0.70 -18.35
CA PRO A 72 12.79 -0.61 -19.33
C PRO A 72 12.75 0.65 -20.22
N GLU A 73 11.53 1.17 -20.50
CA GLU A 73 11.37 2.36 -21.35
C GLU A 73 11.63 3.66 -20.59
N ASN A 74 11.41 3.65 -19.27
CA ASN A 74 11.66 4.80 -18.40
C ASN A 74 12.23 4.34 -17.04
N PRO A 75 13.56 4.38 -16.86
CA PRO A 75 14.19 3.95 -15.61
C PRO A 75 13.80 4.75 -14.36
N ALA A 76 13.09 5.86 -14.50
CA ALA A 76 12.53 6.61 -13.37
C ALA A 76 11.23 6.01 -12.81
N GLU A 77 10.72 4.96 -13.46
CA GLU A 77 9.47 4.29 -13.11
C GLU A 77 9.71 2.81 -12.78
N VAL A 78 8.77 2.23 -12.06
CA VAL A 78 8.81 0.84 -11.62
C VAL A 78 7.68 0.08 -12.29
N LEU A 79 8.04 -0.96 -13.04
CA LEU A 79 7.08 -1.90 -13.60
C LEU A 79 6.77 -2.97 -12.56
N VAL A 80 5.51 -3.11 -12.25
CA VAL A 80 5.00 -4.11 -11.32
C VAL A 80 4.09 -5.07 -12.06
N ARG A 81 4.39 -6.37 -11.96
CA ARG A 81 3.49 -7.44 -12.40
C ARG A 81 2.81 -8.03 -11.19
N PHE A 82 1.49 -8.14 -11.23
CA PHE A 82 0.70 -8.76 -10.20
C PHE A 82 -0.30 -9.74 -10.77
N GLU A 83 -0.69 -10.69 -9.96
CA GLU A 83 -1.55 -11.81 -10.36
C GLU A 83 -2.82 -11.82 -9.52
N ILE A 84 -3.94 -11.98 -10.20
CA ILE A 84 -5.25 -12.22 -9.58
C ILE A 84 -5.48 -13.74 -9.57
N LYS A 85 -5.67 -14.30 -8.40
CA LYS A 85 -5.86 -15.75 -8.20
C LYS A 85 -7.30 -16.19 -8.42
N ASP A 86 -8.24 -15.28 -8.24
CA ASP A 86 -9.66 -15.55 -8.43
C ASP A 86 -10.07 -15.24 -9.87
N THR A 87 -10.34 -16.27 -10.64
CA THR A 87 -10.76 -16.16 -12.06
C THR A 87 -12.13 -15.53 -12.26
N LEU A 88 -12.94 -15.41 -11.21
CA LEU A 88 -14.23 -14.71 -11.23
C LEU A 88 -14.04 -13.19 -11.15
N VAL A 89 -12.91 -12.72 -10.67
CA VAL A 89 -12.59 -11.30 -10.56
C VAL A 89 -12.10 -10.81 -11.92
N ARG A 90 -12.95 -10.05 -12.62
CA ARG A 90 -12.59 -9.34 -13.85
C ARG A 90 -12.37 -7.86 -13.52
N ILE A 91 -11.33 -7.25 -14.08
CA ILE A 91 -10.99 -5.85 -13.85
C ILE A 91 -11.66 -4.98 -14.93
N PRO A 92 -12.66 -4.14 -14.60
CA PRO A 92 -13.27 -3.22 -15.55
C PRO A 92 -12.27 -2.22 -16.11
N LEU A 93 -12.43 -1.80 -17.37
CA LEU A 93 -11.64 -0.74 -17.97
C LEU A 93 -11.77 0.56 -17.15
N GLY A 94 -10.66 1.27 -16.99
CA GLY A 94 -10.60 2.50 -16.18
C GLY A 94 -10.51 2.24 -14.67
N SER A 95 -10.38 0.98 -14.24
CA SER A 95 -9.98 0.66 -12.87
C SER A 95 -8.55 1.12 -12.60
N ILE A 96 -8.27 1.47 -11.36
CA ILE A 96 -7.00 2.06 -10.94
C ILE A 96 -6.32 1.11 -9.95
N ALA A 97 -5.06 0.78 -10.22
CA ALA A 97 -4.18 0.13 -9.27
C ALA A 97 -3.51 1.20 -8.39
N LYS A 98 -3.77 1.19 -7.09
CA LYS A 98 -3.20 2.13 -6.14
C LYS A 98 -2.20 1.44 -5.24
N LEU A 99 -1.00 2.00 -5.15
CA LEU A 99 -0.01 1.56 -4.18
C LEU A 99 -0.34 2.18 -2.82
N GLU A 100 -0.50 1.35 -1.82
CA GLU A 100 -0.75 1.76 -0.44
C GLU A 100 0.32 1.12 0.47
N ALA A 101 0.56 1.72 1.63
CA ALA A 101 1.45 1.16 2.63
C ALA A 101 0.73 1.07 3.98
N ASP A 102 1.06 0.03 4.74
CA ASP A 102 0.63 -0.09 6.12
C ASP A 102 1.46 0.82 7.07
N LEU A 103 1.12 0.83 8.35
CA LEU A 103 1.81 1.64 9.36
C LEU A 103 3.28 1.25 9.55
N LEU A 104 3.69 0.07 9.09
CA LEU A 104 5.07 -0.43 9.16
C LEU A 104 5.84 -0.15 7.88
N GLY A 105 5.20 0.46 6.87
CA GLY A 105 5.80 0.76 5.58
C GLY A 105 5.78 -0.39 4.58
N THR A 106 5.01 -1.48 4.86
CA THR A 106 4.85 -2.58 3.90
C THR A 106 3.89 -2.17 2.80
N GLY A 107 4.39 -2.15 1.56
CA GLY A 107 3.60 -1.79 0.38
C GLY A 107 2.66 -2.92 -0.06
N PHE A 108 1.48 -2.55 -0.50
CA PHE A 108 0.50 -3.44 -1.12
C PHE A 108 -0.32 -2.70 -2.19
N ILE A 109 -0.95 -3.45 -3.09
CA ILE A 109 -1.77 -2.88 -4.16
C ILE A 109 -3.24 -2.98 -3.77
N THR A 110 -3.98 -1.86 -3.90
CA THR A 110 -5.44 -1.83 -3.81
C THR A 110 -6.02 -1.51 -5.18
N LEU A 111 -6.92 -2.36 -5.65
CA LEU A 111 -7.66 -2.15 -6.89
C LEU A 111 -8.93 -1.34 -6.60
N HIS A 112 -9.08 -0.22 -7.29
CA HIS A 112 -10.28 0.61 -7.27
C HIS A 112 -11.03 0.40 -8.57
N TYR A 113 -12.18 -0.27 -8.48
CA TYR A 113 -13.03 -0.55 -9.63
C TYR A 113 -13.82 0.68 -10.07
N LYS A 114 -13.94 0.84 -11.37
CA LYS A 114 -14.90 1.76 -11.98
C LYS A 114 -16.19 0.98 -12.29
N VAL A 115 -17.15 1.08 -11.39
CA VAL A 115 -18.37 0.25 -11.38
C VAL A 115 -19.27 0.50 -12.61
N GLU A 116 -19.13 1.63 -13.28
CA GLU A 116 -19.99 2.03 -14.43
C GLU A 116 -19.55 1.40 -15.77
N GLU A 117 -18.38 0.75 -15.81
CA GLU A 117 -17.83 0.18 -17.04
C GLU A 117 -18.27 -1.27 -17.22
N THR A 118 -18.77 -1.59 -18.41
CA THR A 118 -19.15 -2.96 -18.81
C THR A 118 -18.07 -3.69 -19.59
N THR A 119 -16.99 -3.00 -19.94
CA THR A 119 -15.82 -3.55 -20.63
C THR A 119 -14.71 -3.85 -19.63
N PHE A 120 -13.92 -4.89 -19.89
CA PHE A 120 -12.91 -5.39 -18.97
C PHE A 120 -11.53 -5.37 -19.61
N HIS A 121 -10.50 -5.26 -18.78
CA HIS A 121 -9.11 -5.44 -19.19
C HIS A 121 -8.86 -6.89 -19.60
N ASP A 122 -8.07 -7.07 -20.64
CA ASP A 122 -7.54 -8.38 -21.01
C ASP A 122 -6.36 -8.76 -20.11
N VAL A 123 -6.14 -10.08 -19.99
CA VAL A 123 -4.97 -10.59 -19.27
C VAL A 123 -3.69 -10.12 -19.96
N GLY A 124 -2.81 -9.50 -19.20
CA GLY A 124 -1.58 -8.88 -19.71
C GLY A 124 -1.67 -7.36 -19.91
N ASP A 125 -2.83 -6.76 -19.71
CA ASP A 125 -2.98 -5.31 -19.81
C ASP A 125 -2.26 -4.57 -18.68
N THR A 126 -1.90 -3.32 -18.98
CA THR A 126 -1.36 -2.38 -18.00
C THR A 126 -2.48 -1.49 -17.47
N LEU A 127 -2.68 -1.54 -16.16
CA LEU A 127 -3.68 -0.73 -15.48
C LEU A 127 -3.17 0.69 -15.24
N SER A 128 -4.11 1.64 -15.23
CA SER A 128 -3.83 2.99 -14.73
C SER A 128 -3.47 2.95 -13.26
N VAL A 129 -2.54 3.80 -12.83
CA VAL A 129 -2.10 3.85 -11.44
C VAL A 129 -2.61 5.11 -10.74
N GLY A 130 -2.98 4.93 -9.46
CA GLY A 130 -3.23 6.04 -8.54
C GLY A 130 -2.02 6.20 -7.63
N VAL A 131 -1.50 7.40 -7.53
CA VAL A 131 -0.46 7.71 -6.54
C VAL A 131 -1.15 8.05 -5.24
N GLN A 132 -0.85 7.30 -4.18
CA GLN A 132 -1.21 7.74 -2.84
C GLN A 132 -0.29 8.91 -2.49
N GLU A 133 -0.85 10.05 -2.11
CA GLU A 133 -0.08 11.04 -1.37
C GLU A 133 0.46 10.34 -0.12
N SER A 134 1.77 10.42 0.10
CA SER A 134 2.40 9.77 1.26
C SER A 134 1.66 10.20 2.53
N LEU A 135 1.56 9.31 3.52
CA LEU A 135 0.98 9.63 4.84
C LEU A 135 1.58 10.93 5.42
N GLN A 136 2.85 11.22 5.11
CA GLN A 136 3.49 12.48 5.44
C GLN A 136 2.82 13.69 4.78
N GLY A 137 2.44 13.61 3.51
CA GLY A 137 1.72 14.69 2.81
C GLY A 137 0.31 14.91 3.35
N GLU A 138 -0.40 13.85 3.74
CA GLU A 138 -1.70 13.98 4.43
C GLU A 138 -1.57 14.53 5.84
N ILE A 139 -0.54 14.12 6.57
CA ILE A 139 -0.23 14.62 7.91
C ILE A 139 0.14 16.11 7.84
N ASP A 140 0.99 16.51 6.91
CA ASP A 140 1.36 17.91 6.72
C ASP A 140 0.16 18.79 6.37
N LYS A 141 -0.74 18.33 5.50
CA LYS A 141 -1.98 19.05 5.17
C LYS A 141 -2.92 19.22 6.37
N ARG A 142 -2.92 18.28 7.31
CA ARG A 142 -3.76 18.34 8.53
C ARG A 142 -3.09 19.08 9.67
N ILE A 143 -1.77 19.01 9.78
CA ILE A 143 -1.00 19.66 10.84
C ILE A 143 -0.82 21.15 10.57
N GLN A 144 -0.60 21.57 9.32
CA GLN A 144 -0.42 22.99 8.98
C GLN A 144 -1.54 23.90 9.51
N PRO A 145 -2.85 23.62 9.32
CA PRO A 145 -3.89 24.46 9.87
C PRO A 145 -3.92 24.47 11.41
N LEU A 146 -3.48 23.40 12.07
CA LEU A 146 -3.35 23.34 13.53
C LEU A 146 -2.20 24.22 14.03
N MET A 147 -1.06 24.21 13.33
CA MET A 147 0.08 25.07 13.62
C MET A 147 -0.27 26.55 13.46
N ILE A 148 -1.02 26.91 12.42
CA ILE A 148 -1.50 28.29 12.22
C ILE A 148 -2.42 28.71 13.36
N LYS A 149 -3.38 27.87 13.75
CA LYS A 149 -4.28 28.16 14.87
C LYS A 149 -3.54 28.26 16.21
N MET A 150 -2.54 27.43 16.42
CA MET A 150 -1.72 27.47 17.63
C MET A 150 -0.91 28.77 17.71
N ASN A 151 -0.31 29.22 16.59
CA ASN A 151 0.38 30.51 16.53
C ASN A 151 -0.58 31.70 16.75
N GLN A 152 -1.82 31.65 16.24
CA GLN A 152 -2.84 32.63 16.52
C GLN A 152 -3.23 32.69 18.00
N LEU A 153 -3.36 31.52 18.65
CA LEU A 153 -3.65 31.44 20.08
C LEU A 153 -2.53 32.03 20.92
N VAL A 154 -1.28 31.74 20.57
CA VAL A 154 -0.11 32.34 21.27
C VAL A 154 -0.12 33.85 21.10
N GLY A 155 -0.33 34.38 19.89
CA GLY A 155 -0.43 35.83 19.66
C GLY A 155 -1.59 36.51 20.39
N THR A 156 -2.73 35.80 20.54
CA THR A 156 -3.88 36.33 21.32
C THR A 156 -3.57 36.33 22.83
N ALA A 157 -2.85 35.31 23.31
CA ALA A 157 -2.40 35.26 24.70
C ALA A 157 -1.40 36.40 25.02
N ASP A 158 -0.45 36.66 24.14
CA ASP A 158 0.48 37.80 24.30
C ASP A 158 -0.24 39.14 24.32
N THR A 159 -1.24 39.31 23.44
CA THR A 159 -2.09 40.51 23.45
C THR A 159 -2.86 40.64 24.73
N ALA A 160 -3.45 39.57 25.24
CA ALA A 160 -4.18 39.58 26.49
C ALA A 160 -3.28 39.96 27.71
N ILE A 161 -2.06 39.41 27.74
CA ILE A 161 -1.07 39.74 28.77
C ILE A 161 -0.67 41.21 28.68
N THR A 162 -0.46 41.76 27.49
CA THR A 162 -0.15 43.19 27.28
C THR A 162 -1.30 44.09 27.76
N VAL A 163 -2.55 43.73 27.45
CA VAL A 163 -3.74 44.48 27.94
C VAL A 163 -3.84 44.44 29.44
N ILE A 164 -3.64 43.28 30.07
CA ILE A 164 -3.62 43.15 31.51
C ILE A 164 -2.54 44.02 32.14
N GLN A 165 -1.33 44.01 31.61
CA GLN A 165 -0.23 44.85 32.09
C GLN A 165 -0.55 46.34 31.95
N SER A 166 -1.16 46.75 30.84
CA SER A 166 -1.57 48.16 30.65
C SER A 166 -2.67 48.60 31.66
N ILE A 167 -3.59 47.71 31.99
CA ILE A 167 -4.63 47.98 33.00
C ILE A 167 -4.01 48.13 34.39
N PHE A 168 -3.07 47.29 34.77
CA PHE A 168 -2.36 47.38 36.02
C PHE A 168 -1.51 48.66 36.13
N SER A 169 -0.76 49.00 35.08
CA SER A 169 0.01 50.22 35.00
C SER A 169 -0.84 51.46 35.18
N ASN A 170 -1.89 51.61 34.39
CA ASN A 170 -2.80 52.75 34.45
C ASN A 170 -3.52 52.85 35.79
N ASN A 171 -3.85 51.73 36.44
CA ASN A 171 -4.47 51.77 37.76
C ASN A 171 -3.49 52.18 38.86
N THR A 172 -2.20 51.80 38.75
CA THR A 172 -1.17 52.20 39.69
C THR A 172 -0.87 53.70 39.60
N ASP A 173 -0.85 54.25 38.37
CA ASP A 173 -0.67 55.70 38.17
C ASP A 173 -1.82 56.53 38.70
N ASN A 174 -3.09 56.08 38.48
CA ASN A 174 -4.30 56.74 39.01
C ASN A 174 -4.39 56.68 40.58
N LEU A 175 -3.87 55.63 41.19
CA LEU A 175 -3.83 55.51 42.64
C LEU A 175 -2.76 56.47 43.21
N ASN A 176 -1.64 56.63 42.60
CA ASN A 176 -0.57 57.54 43.01
C ASN A 176 -1.05 59.01 42.92
N GLU A 177 -1.78 59.36 41.83
CA GLU A 177 -2.31 60.71 41.65
C GLU A 177 -3.44 61.07 42.67
N SER A 178 -4.11 60.08 43.24
CA SER A 178 -5.18 60.31 44.25
C SER A 178 -4.69 60.39 45.71
N PHE A 179 -3.41 60.14 45.96
CA PHE A 179 -2.79 60.23 47.26
C PHE A 179 -1.84 61.44 47.44
N ASP A 180 -1.59 62.22 46.39
CA ASP A 180 -0.87 63.52 46.43
C ASP A 180 -1.94 64.66 46.48
#